data_ad6928fcc6bfb63413e653eb36cc6a80
#
_entry.id   ad6928fcc6bfb63413e653eb36cc6a80
#
_cell.length_a   1.000
_cell.length_b   1.000
_cell.length_c   1.000
_cell.angle_alpha   90.00
_cell.angle_beta   90.00
_cell.angle_gamma   90.00
#
_symmetry.space_group_name_H-M   'P 1'
#
loop_
_entity.id
_entity.type
_entity.pdbx_description
1 polymer ?
#
loop_
_entity_poly.entity_id
_entity_poly.type
_entity_poly.pdbx_seq_one_letter_code
_entity_poly.pdbx_strand_id
1 'polypeptide(L)'
;MSKFQHDVMLRVVKILDVLMIELPFAACWLLYYSEQVYAKFAWKGNLAILAHFFVLYITLGKVYDAFWMSMQRISELVYGQLLAAMATDGILYIVICLMAAKLCNLWPGIAAIAGQLVMAAVWASCAHEWYYQTFPPQRTAIIYDERHGMEKLINEYGLNHKYNVHLTMSAEECLADLRVLDGMETVFVSGVHSHERNIILKYCVGQGINMFVIPRVGDVIMSGAWPMHMFHLPMLRVGRYMASPEYLFIKRAVDIIISLMGLVVLSPLFLITAIAVKSDGGPAFYKQVRLTKDGGQFEILKFRSMRVDAEKDGVARLSTGDKDDRITKVGHIIRACRLDELPQLLNILRGDLSIVGPRPERPEIAAQYCEEMPEFALRLQAKAGLTGYAQVYGKYNTTPYDKLQMDLMYIAHPSLVEDLKIMLATVKILFIPESTEGVSEGQTTAMSGENH
;
A
#
# COMPACT_ATOMS: atom_id res chain seq x y z
N MET A 1 14.05 -0.92 30.10
CA MET A 1 12.70 -1.56 30.12
C MET A 1 12.78 -2.88 29.36
N SER A 2 12.15 -3.97 29.83
CA SER A 2 12.20 -5.22 29.07
C SER A 2 11.38 -5.10 27.78
N LYS A 3 11.76 -5.83 26.71
CA LYS A 3 11.00 -5.87 25.44
C LYS A 3 9.54 -6.26 25.66
N PHE A 4 9.28 -7.15 26.63
CA PHE A 4 7.93 -7.56 27.03
C PHE A 4 7.09 -6.40 27.58
N GLN A 5 7.67 -5.56 28.47
CA GLN A 5 6.96 -4.41 29.02
C GLN A 5 6.63 -3.37 27.94
N HIS A 6 7.56 -3.14 27.01
CA HIS A 6 7.32 -2.27 25.85
C HIS A 6 6.13 -2.74 25.02
N ASP A 7 6.09 -4.04 24.66
CA ASP A 7 5.01 -4.59 23.84
C ASP A 7 3.65 -4.57 24.54
N VAL A 8 3.63 -4.83 25.86
CA VAL A 8 2.39 -4.76 26.67
C VAL A 8 1.85 -3.32 26.71
N MET A 9 2.70 -2.34 26.98
CA MET A 9 2.30 -0.93 27.02
C MET A 9 1.74 -0.47 25.66
N LEU A 10 2.37 -0.83 24.56
CA LEU A 10 1.87 -0.52 23.22
C LEU A 10 0.51 -1.16 22.95
N ARG A 11 0.27 -2.39 23.40
CA ARG A 11 -1.04 -3.06 23.26
C ARG A 11 -2.12 -2.34 24.04
N VAL A 12 -1.83 -1.92 25.27
CA VAL A 12 -2.79 -1.16 26.10
C VAL A 12 -3.17 0.14 25.42
N VAL A 13 -2.19 0.92 24.93
CA VAL A 13 -2.45 2.19 24.23
C VAL A 13 -3.27 1.98 22.95
N LYS A 14 -3.03 0.89 22.21
CA LYS A 14 -3.85 0.53 21.03
C LYS A 14 -5.28 0.15 21.40
N ILE A 15 -5.49 -0.56 22.52
CA ILE A 15 -6.84 -0.88 23.00
C ILE A 15 -7.58 0.39 23.42
N LEU A 16 -6.91 1.33 24.07
CA LEU A 16 -7.49 2.63 24.41
C LEU A 16 -7.92 3.40 23.17
N ASP A 17 -7.13 3.38 22.08
CA ASP A 17 -7.52 3.94 20.79
C ASP A 17 -8.86 3.38 20.32
N VAL A 18 -8.95 2.06 20.23
CA VAL A 18 -10.16 1.38 19.75
C VAL A 18 -11.37 1.78 20.58
N LEU A 19 -11.24 1.80 21.90
CA LEU A 19 -12.33 2.21 22.79
C LEU A 19 -12.72 3.68 22.61
N MET A 20 -11.75 4.58 22.42
CA MET A 20 -12.03 6.01 22.18
C MET A 20 -12.76 6.23 20.85
N ILE A 21 -12.32 5.57 19.78
CA ILE A 21 -12.95 5.69 18.46
C ILE A 21 -14.34 5.02 18.44
N GLU A 22 -14.57 4.00 19.25
CA GLU A 22 -15.87 3.35 19.37
C GLU A 22 -16.92 4.22 20.08
N LEU A 23 -16.51 5.12 20.99
CA LEU A 23 -17.46 5.92 21.80
C LEU A 23 -18.49 6.71 20.96
N PRO A 24 -18.14 7.48 19.92
CA PRO A 24 -19.10 8.19 19.10
C PRO A 24 -20.07 7.26 18.37
N PHE A 25 -19.60 6.11 17.87
CA PHE A 25 -20.46 5.09 17.29
C PHE A 25 -21.38 4.49 18.33
N ALA A 26 -20.88 4.13 19.50
CA ALA A 26 -21.69 3.58 20.59
C ALA A 26 -22.81 4.55 21.03
N ALA A 27 -22.49 5.83 21.15
CA ALA A 27 -23.49 6.86 21.44
C ALA A 27 -24.55 6.94 20.33
N CYS A 28 -24.14 6.96 19.06
CA CYS A 28 -25.04 6.98 17.93
C CYS A 28 -25.93 5.72 17.85
N TRP A 29 -25.36 4.54 18.09
CA TRP A 29 -26.09 3.28 18.16
C TRP A 29 -27.11 3.28 19.29
N LEU A 30 -26.70 3.55 20.52
CA LEU A 30 -27.56 3.45 21.71
C LEU A 30 -28.66 4.52 21.75
N LEU A 31 -28.37 5.75 21.29
CA LEU A 31 -29.31 6.86 21.35
C LEU A 31 -30.25 6.92 20.15
N TYR A 32 -29.87 6.34 19.03
CA TYR A 32 -30.67 6.49 17.81
C TYR A 32 -30.94 5.18 17.07
N TYR A 33 -29.92 4.45 16.61
CA TYR A 33 -30.13 3.31 15.70
C TYR A 33 -30.74 2.09 16.37
N SER A 34 -30.48 1.85 17.67
CA SER A 34 -31.07 0.74 18.42
C SER A 34 -32.60 0.79 18.46
N GLU A 35 -33.20 1.98 18.38
CA GLU A 35 -34.64 2.19 18.33
C GLU A 35 -35.24 1.99 16.92
N GLN A 36 -34.41 1.98 15.86
CA GLN A 36 -34.83 1.84 14.48
C GLN A 36 -34.91 0.39 13.99
N VAL A 37 -34.31 -0.55 14.76
CA VAL A 37 -34.27 -1.97 14.38
C VAL A 37 -35.65 -2.60 14.54
N TYR A 38 -36.03 -3.50 13.63
CA TYR A 38 -37.34 -4.15 13.63
C TYR A 38 -37.64 -4.89 14.94
N ALA A 39 -36.65 -5.59 15.50
CA ALA A 39 -36.74 -6.24 16.81
C ALA A 39 -35.74 -5.54 17.76
N LYS A 40 -36.25 -4.84 18.79
CA LYS A 40 -35.39 -4.18 19.78
C LYS A 40 -34.49 -5.17 20.48
N PHE A 41 -33.22 -4.87 20.51
CA PHE A 41 -32.25 -5.71 21.18
C PHE A 41 -32.30 -5.56 22.70
N ALA A 42 -32.22 -6.70 23.41
CA ALA A 42 -31.84 -6.72 24.80
C ALA A 42 -30.35 -6.30 24.95
N TRP A 43 -29.91 -6.07 26.16
CA TRP A 43 -28.54 -5.66 26.50
C TRP A 43 -27.46 -6.47 25.73
N LYS A 44 -27.59 -7.81 25.64
CA LYS A 44 -26.65 -8.69 24.94
C LYS A 44 -26.54 -8.39 23.43
N GLY A 45 -27.66 -8.03 22.80
CA GLY A 45 -27.67 -7.68 21.37
C GLY A 45 -26.96 -6.35 21.10
N ASN A 46 -27.17 -5.34 21.96
CA ASN A 46 -26.45 -4.09 21.85
C ASN A 46 -24.94 -4.29 22.05
N LEU A 47 -24.53 -5.09 23.03
CA LEU A 47 -23.12 -5.44 23.24
C LEU A 47 -22.52 -6.17 22.01
N ALA A 48 -23.31 -7.03 21.33
CA ALA A 48 -22.85 -7.70 20.13
C ALA A 48 -22.51 -6.71 18.99
N ILE A 49 -23.33 -5.66 18.78
CA ILE A 49 -23.03 -4.63 17.77
C ILE A 49 -21.74 -3.87 18.10
N LEU A 50 -21.55 -3.50 19.37
CA LEU A 50 -20.32 -2.85 19.80
C LEU A 50 -19.10 -3.78 19.62
N ALA A 51 -19.22 -5.06 19.99
CA ALA A 51 -18.17 -6.03 19.75
C ALA A 51 -17.84 -6.22 18.27
N HIS A 52 -18.84 -6.12 17.36
CA HIS A 52 -18.59 -6.14 15.93
C HIS A 52 -17.82 -4.90 15.46
N PHE A 53 -18.17 -3.71 15.97
CA PHE A 53 -17.40 -2.50 15.72
C PHE A 53 -15.95 -2.69 16.13
N PHE A 54 -15.72 -3.12 17.37
CA PHE A 54 -14.39 -3.37 17.95
C PHE A 54 -13.53 -4.28 17.06
N VAL A 55 -14.08 -5.43 16.64
CA VAL A 55 -13.37 -6.41 15.80
C VAL A 55 -13.10 -5.86 14.40
N LEU A 56 -14.09 -5.22 13.77
CA LEU A 56 -13.95 -4.65 12.44
C LEU A 56 -12.94 -3.51 12.43
N TYR A 57 -13.02 -2.61 13.40
CA TYR A 57 -12.10 -1.47 13.50
C TYR A 57 -10.66 -1.93 13.72
N ILE A 58 -10.41 -2.92 14.59
CA ILE A 58 -9.06 -3.49 14.74
C ILE A 58 -8.56 -4.09 13.42
N THR A 59 -9.41 -4.81 12.71
CA THR A 59 -9.03 -5.49 11.47
C THR A 59 -8.70 -4.46 10.38
N LEU A 60 -9.57 -3.50 10.16
CA LEU A 60 -9.38 -2.43 9.18
C LEU A 60 -8.27 -1.47 9.60
N GLY A 61 -8.16 -1.16 10.89
CA GLY A 61 -7.09 -0.33 11.43
C GLY A 61 -5.69 -0.90 11.20
N LYS A 62 -5.54 -2.23 11.22
CA LYS A 62 -4.27 -2.88 10.82
C LYS A 62 -3.98 -2.73 9.33
N VAL A 63 -5.01 -2.69 8.49
CA VAL A 63 -4.85 -2.50 7.04
C VAL A 63 -4.47 -1.07 6.69
N TYR A 64 -5.05 -0.10 7.40
CA TYR A 64 -4.80 1.33 7.18
C TYR A 64 -3.64 1.88 8.02
N ASP A 65 -2.89 1.01 8.71
CA ASP A 65 -1.77 1.38 9.61
C ASP A 65 -2.16 2.34 10.75
N ALA A 66 -3.43 2.31 11.16
CA ALA A 66 -4.02 3.21 12.16
C ALA A 66 -3.35 3.12 13.56
N PHE A 67 -2.51 2.10 13.80
CA PHE A 67 -1.87 1.83 15.08
C PHE A 67 -0.34 2.03 15.08
N TRP A 68 0.25 2.53 13.98
CA TRP A 68 1.72 2.66 13.83
C TRP A 68 2.24 4.01 14.33
N MET A 69 1.88 4.38 15.57
CA MET A 69 2.24 5.66 16.19
C MET A 69 3.75 5.95 16.22
N SER A 70 4.59 4.91 16.18
CA SER A 70 6.05 5.06 16.23
C SER A 70 6.73 5.26 14.87
N MET A 71 5.97 5.17 13.76
CA MET A 71 6.52 5.18 12.40
C MET A 71 5.83 6.19 11.49
N GLN A 72 4.70 6.75 11.90
CA GLN A 72 3.90 7.66 11.09
C GLN A 72 3.81 9.05 11.73
N ARG A 73 3.63 10.05 10.89
CA ARG A 73 3.28 11.40 11.33
C ARG A 73 1.87 11.40 11.92
N ILE A 74 1.59 12.33 12.82
CA ILE A 74 0.26 12.45 13.45
C ILE A 74 -0.86 12.56 12.41
N SER A 75 -0.66 13.33 11.34
CA SER A 75 -1.63 13.47 10.25
C SER A 75 -1.92 12.16 9.50
N GLU A 76 -0.89 11.35 9.25
CA GLU A 76 -1.02 10.05 8.60
C GLU A 76 -1.74 9.05 9.49
N LEU A 77 -1.45 9.10 10.79
CA LEU A 77 -2.08 8.26 11.81
C LEU A 77 -3.58 8.58 11.92
N VAL A 78 -3.95 9.86 12.06
CA VAL A 78 -5.35 10.32 12.11
C VAL A 78 -6.08 9.94 10.82
N TYR A 79 -5.43 10.10 9.67
CA TYR A 79 -6.00 9.71 8.38
C TYR A 79 -6.26 8.20 8.28
N GLY A 80 -5.32 7.37 8.72
CA GLY A 80 -5.50 5.92 8.77
C GLY A 80 -6.64 5.49 9.69
N GLN A 81 -6.75 6.11 10.88
CA GLN A 81 -7.84 5.88 11.83
C GLN A 81 -9.20 6.30 11.28
N LEU A 82 -9.27 7.47 10.63
CA LEU A 82 -10.50 7.95 10.02
C LEU A 82 -11.00 7.01 8.91
N LEU A 83 -10.10 6.54 8.03
CA LEU A 83 -10.46 5.59 6.98
C LEU A 83 -10.96 4.26 7.55
N ALA A 84 -10.29 3.76 8.59
CA ALA A 84 -10.71 2.53 9.28
C ALA A 84 -12.09 2.70 9.92
N ALA A 85 -12.35 3.84 10.58
CA ALA A 85 -13.62 4.17 11.19
C ALA A 85 -14.74 4.31 10.14
N MET A 86 -14.50 5.08 9.07
CA MET A 86 -15.48 5.26 7.98
C MET A 86 -15.84 3.92 7.32
N ALA A 87 -14.87 3.05 7.07
CA ALA A 87 -15.12 1.73 6.49
C ALA A 87 -15.90 0.83 7.47
N THR A 88 -15.58 0.88 8.77
CA THR A 88 -16.28 0.14 9.83
C THR A 88 -17.73 0.62 9.94
N ASP A 89 -17.94 1.93 10.05
CA ASP A 89 -19.25 2.54 10.15
C ASP A 89 -20.11 2.27 8.90
N GLY A 90 -19.50 2.33 7.71
CA GLY A 90 -20.17 2.01 6.46
C GLY A 90 -20.69 0.57 6.41
N ILE A 91 -19.86 -0.40 6.83
CA ILE A 91 -20.27 -1.81 6.91
C ILE A 91 -21.41 -1.97 7.94
N LEU A 92 -21.25 -1.39 9.12
CA LEU A 92 -22.25 -1.50 10.18
C LEU A 92 -23.55 -0.75 9.82
N TYR A 93 -23.47 0.37 9.13
CA TYR A 93 -24.66 1.07 8.61
C TYR A 93 -25.48 0.19 7.66
N ILE A 94 -24.82 -0.56 6.76
CA ILE A 94 -25.50 -1.52 5.89
C ILE A 94 -26.21 -2.59 6.74
N VAL A 95 -25.50 -3.15 7.72
CA VAL A 95 -26.08 -4.15 8.65
C VAL A 95 -27.28 -3.56 9.41
N ILE A 96 -27.17 -2.33 9.90
CA ILE A 96 -28.25 -1.62 10.60
C ILE A 96 -29.46 -1.44 9.68
N CYS A 97 -29.27 -1.01 8.43
CA CYS A 97 -30.36 -0.87 7.46
C CYS A 97 -31.05 -2.21 7.15
N LEU A 98 -30.29 -3.30 7.04
CA LEU A 98 -30.83 -4.65 6.86
C LEU A 98 -31.66 -5.09 8.08
N MET A 99 -31.18 -4.82 9.28
CA MET A 99 -31.90 -5.14 10.52
C MET A 99 -33.13 -4.26 10.74
N ALA A 100 -33.12 -3.02 10.24
CA ALA A 100 -34.26 -2.12 10.29
C ALA A 100 -35.26 -2.35 9.16
N ALA A 101 -34.91 -3.17 8.15
CA ALA A 101 -35.67 -3.39 6.90
C ALA A 101 -36.02 -2.10 6.17
N LYS A 102 -35.26 -1.04 6.35
CA LYS A 102 -35.41 0.29 5.72
C LYS A 102 -34.10 1.04 5.66
N LEU A 103 -33.99 2.03 4.78
CA LEU A 103 -32.87 2.97 4.80
C LEU A 103 -32.98 3.87 6.05
N CYS A 104 -32.01 3.79 6.95
CA CYS A 104 -31.93 4.62 8.13
C CYS A 104 -31.40 6.01 7.78
N ASN A 105 -31.68 7.01 8.63
CA ASN A 105 -31.13 8.34 8.47
C ASN A 105 -29.60 8.31 8.62
N LEU A 106 -28.88 8.94 7.68
CA LEU A 106 -27.41 9.00 7.65
C LEU A 106 -26.80 10.02 8.62
N TRP A 107 -27.56 11.08 8.99
CA TRP A 107 -27.01 12.18 9.78
C TRP A 107 -26.40 11.76 11.12
N PRO A 108 -27.00 10.86 11.91
CA PRO A 108 -26.37 10.36 13.13
C PRO A 108 -25.03 9.66 12.88
N GLY A 109 -24.93 8.87 11.78
CA GLY A 109 -23.68 8.23 11.40
C GLY A 109 -22.62 9.25 10.98
N ILE A 110 -22.97 10.31 10.25
CA ILE A 110 -22.06 11.40 9.90
C ILE A 110 -21.59 12.13 11.17
N ALA A 111 -22.47 12.35 12.14
CA ALA A 111 -22.11 12.94 13.43
C ALA A 111 -21.15 12.02 14.22
N ALA A 112 -21.36 10.69 14.16
CA ALA A 112 -20.43 9.73 14.76
C ALA A 112 -19.04 9.81 14.12
N ILE A 113 -18.93 9.83 12.79
CA ILE A 113 -17.66 10.00 12.06
C ILE A 113 -16.97 11.32 12.44
N ALA A 114 -17.71 12.43 12.55
CA ALA A 114 -17.13 13.69 13.00
C ALA A 114 -16.58 13.61 14.43
N GLY A 115 -17.29 12.95 15.34
CA GLY A 115 -16.81 12.66 16.70
C GLY A 115 -15.57 11.76 16.71
N GLN A 116 -15.54 10.74 15.88
CA GLN A 116 -14.39 9.84 15.71
C GLN A 116 -13.16 10.57 15.19
N LEU A 117 -13.32 11.52 14.26
CA LEU A 117 -12.21 12.36 13.78
C LEU A 117 -11.59 13.18 14.94
N VAL A 118 -12.42 13.75 15.80
CA VAL A 118 -11.94 14.49 16.98
C VAL A 118 -11.20 13.55 17.94
N MET A 119 -11.78 12.38 18.23
CA MET A 119 -11.16 11.38 19.10
C MET A 119 -9.84 10.88 18.53
N ALA A 120 -9.78 10.62 17.21
CA ALA A 120 -8.56 10.21 16.50
C ALA A 120 -7.46 11.28 16.63
N ALA A 121 -7.79 12.55 16.42
CA ALA A 121 -6.84 13.65 16.53
C ALA A 121 -6.30 13.80 17.97
N VAL A 122 -7.18 13.72 18.95
CA VAL A 122 -6.80 13.79 20.39
C VAL A 122 -5.92 12.60 20.75
N TRP A 123 -6.35 11.39 20.43
CA TRP A 123 -5.59 10.19 20.76
C TRP A 123 -4.23 10.16 20.05
N ALA A 124 -4.18 10.45 18.75
CA ALA A 124 -2.94 10.44 17.97
C ALA A 124 -1.92 11.43 18.54
N SER A 125 -2.36 12.65 18.93
CA SER A 125 -1.49 13.65 19.54
C SER A 125 -0.96 13.20 20.88
N CYS A 126 -1.85 12.73 21.77
CA CYS A 126 -1.46 12.25 23.09
C CYS A 126 -0.57 11.01 23.05
N ALA A 127 -0.92 10.04 22.20
CA ALA A 127 -0.17 8.79 22.06
C ALA A 127 1.21 9.03 21.46
N HIS A 128 1.33 9.92 20.47
CA HIS A 128 2.60 10.30 19.86
C HIS A 128 3.52 10.97 20.86
N GLU A 129 3.02 11.97 21.62
CA GLU A 129 3.81 12.65 22.64
C GLU A 129 4.22 11.69 23.76
N TRP A 130 3.27 10.89 24.28
CA TRP A 130 3.55 9.85 25.28
C TRP A 130 4.61 8.86 24.82
N TYR A 131 4.55 8.42 23.54
CA TYR A 131 5.50 7.45 23.00
C TYR A 131 6.93 8.00 23.05
N TYR A 132 7.17 9.19 22.52
CA TYR A 132 8.51 9.76 22.45
C TYR A 132 9.04 10.28 23.79
N GLN A 133 8.17 10.60 24.74
CA GLN A 133 8.60 10.87 26.11
C GLN A 133 8.97 9.60 26.88
N THR A 134 8.31 8.48 26.60
CA THR A 134 8.50 7.22 27.32
C THR A 134 9.65 6.39 26.73
N PHE A 135 9.82 6.42 25.42
CA PHE A 135 10.82 5.63 24.69
C PHE A 135 11.85 6.54 24.03
N PRO A 136 13.08 6.59 24.57
CA PRO A 136 14.15 7.39 23.98
C PRO A 136 14.50 6.86 22.58
N PRO A 137 15.05 7.73 21.70
CA PRO A 137 15.50 7.31 20.38
C PRO A 137 16.49 6.15 20.43
N GLN A 138 16.30 5.17 19.57
CA GLN A 138 17.15 3.97 19.49
C GLN A 138 18.53 4.34 18.93
N ARG A 139 19.59 3.85 19.55
CA ARG A 139 20.95 3.99 19.04
C ARG A 139 21.08 3.18 17.76
N THR A 140 21.31 3.88 16.65
CA THR A 140 21.19 3.31 15.30
C THR A 140 22.52 3.41 14.56
N ALA A 141 22.88 2.32 13.87
CA ALA A 141 23.95 2.32 12.88
C ALA A 141 23.39 2.12 11.46
N ILE A 142 24.02 2.74 10.48
CA ILE A 142 23.73 2.57 9.05
C ILE A 142 24.96 1.94 8.40
N ILE A 143 24.75 0.79 7.76
CA ILE A 143 25.76 0.09 6.98
C ILE A 143 25.34 0.12 5.52
N TYR A 144 26.20 0.64 4.67
CA TYR A 144 25.94 0.77 3.25
C TYR A 144 27.08 0.21 2.40
N ASP A 145 26.78 -0.08 1.14
CA ASP A 145 27.74 -0.41 0.10
C ASP A 145 27.38 0.36 -1.18
N GLU A 146 26.62 -0.24 -2.08
CA GLU A 146 26.23 0.39 -3.37
C GLU A 146 25.15 1.47 -3.21
N ARG A 147 24.39 1.47 -2.13
CA ARG A 147 23.23 2.36 -1.93
C ARG A 147 23.40 3.25 -0.71
N HIS A 148 23.58 4.54 -0.96
CA HIS A 148 23.69 5.59 0.03
C HIS A 148 22.33 6.26 0.34
N GLY A 149 22.31 7.20 1.30
CA GLY A 149 21.17 8.10 1.54
C GLY A 149 20.13 7.63 2.54
N MET A 150 20.35 6.51 3.28
CA MET A 150 19.42 6.04 4.30
C MET A 150 19.18 7.06 5.42
N GLU A 151 20.22 7.78 5.85
CA GLU A 151 20.11 8.83 6.86
C GLU A 151 19.22 9.99 6.40
N LYS A 152 19.35 10.40 5.11
CA LYS A 152 18.49 11.40 4.51
C LYS A 152 17.03 10.96 4.52
N LEU A 153 16.75 9.69 4.20
CA LEU A 153 15.40 9.13 4.27
C LEU A 153 14.84 9.14 5.69
N ILE A 154 15.62 8.74 6.70
CA ILE A 154 15.21 8.79 8.11
C ILE A 154 14.76 10.21 8.49
N ASN A 155 15.53 11.23 8.08
CA ASN A 155 15.22 12.63 8.33
C ASN A 155 13.99 13.13 7.55
N GLU A 156 13.88 12.83 6.26
CA GLU A 156 12.76 13.23 5.41
C GLU A 156 11.42 12.67 5.89
N TYR A 157 11.41 11.43 6.41
CA TYR A 157 10.22 10.80 6.97
C TYR A 157 9.97 11.17 8.45
N GLY A 158 10.82 12.02 9.05
CA GLY A 158 10.67 12.46 10.45
C GLY A 158 10.93 11.35 11.47
N LEU A 159 11.68 10.30 11.08
CA LEU A 159 11.99 9.16 11.94
C LEU A 159 13.24 9.38 12.83
N ASN A 160 13.87 10.55 12.78
CA ASN A 160 14.97 10.95 13.64
C ASN A 160 14.61 10.97 15.14
N HIS A 161 13.31 11.15 15.46
CA HIS A 161 12.81 11.02 16.83
C HIS A 161 12.81 9.57 17.35
N LYS A 162 12.84 8.60 16.46
CA LYS A 162 12.87 7.16 16.78
C LYS A 162 14.25 6.57 16.63
N TYR A 163 14.99 6.95 15.60
CA TYR A 163 16.30 6.43 15.26
C TYR A 163 17.34 7.52 15.37
N ASN A 164 18.20 7.42 16.40
CA ASN A 164 19.33 8.32 16.56
C ASN A 164 20.56 7.68 15.87
N VAL A 165 20.90 8.17 14.68
CA VAL A 165 22.03 7.68 13.91
C VAL A 165 23.32 8.09 14.58
N HIS A 166 24.03 7.12 15.14
CA HIS A 166 25.33 7.32 15.80
C HIS A 166 26.50 6.96 14.89
N LEU A 167 26.28 6.08 13.93
CA LEU A 167 27.32 5.51 13.11
C LEU A 167 26.80 5.29 11.69
N THR A 168 27.57 5.75 10.70
CA THR A 168 27.35 5.47 9.28
C THR A 168 28.69 5.03 8.70
N MET A 169 28.76 3.81 8.18
CA MET A 169 29.98 3.20 7.68
C MET A 169 29.74 2.27 6.50
N SER A 170 30.81 1.95 5.76
CA SER A 170 30.77 0.95 4.70
C SER A 170 30.66 -0.48 5.27
N ALA A 171 30.19 -1.41 4.44
CA ALA A 171 30.15 -2.84 4.81
C ALA A 171 31.55 -3.39 5.07
N GLU A 172 32.55 -2.97 4.31
CA GLU A 172 33.94 -3.38 4.45
C GLU A 172 34.53 -2.95 5.81
N GLU A 173 34.31 -1.68 6.20
CA GLU A 173 34.75 -1.17 7.51
C GLU A 173 34.04 -1.91 8.65
N CYS A 174 32.76 -2.19 8.53
CA CYS A 174 32.00 -2.95 9.54
C CYS A 174 32.53 -4.38 9.69
N LEU A 175 32.89 -5.04 8.60
CA LEU A 175 33.42 -6.40 8.62
C LEU A 175 34.81 -6.50 9.19
N ALA A 176 35.59 -5.43 9.13
CA ALA A 176 36.92 -5.38 9.76
C ALA A 176 36.83 -5.52 11.30
N ASP A 177 35.84 -4.93 11.93
CA ASP A 177 35.53 -5.11 13.36
C ASP A 177 34.04 -4.99 13.66
N LEU A 178 33.33 -6.11 13.75
CA LEU A 178 31.89 -6.16 14.06
C LEU A 178 31.55 -5.61 15.45
N ARG A 179 32.49 -5.51 16.38
CA ARG A 179 32.28 -4.98 17.74
C ARG A 179 31.89 -3.51 17.75
N VAL A 180 32.10 -2.79 16.65
CA VAL A 180 31.64 -1.40 16.47
C VAL A 180 30.12 -1.32 16.59
N LEU A 181 29.41 -2.42 16.34
CA LEU A 181 27.95 -2.51 16.50
C LEU A 181 27.51 -2.78 17.96
N ASP A 182 28.45 -3.04 18.87
CA ASP A 182 28.11 -3.28 20.27
C ASP A 182 27.44 -2.05 20.89
N GLY A 183 26.32 -2.29 21.56
CA GLY A 183 25.52 -1.21 22.15
C GLY A 183 24.61 -0.47 21.18
N MET A 184 24.56 -0.84 19.90
CA MET A 184 23.49 -0.42 18.98
C MET A 184 22.23 -1.23 19.24
N GLU A 185 21.07 -0.60 19.09
CA GLU A 185 19.76 -1.24 19.23
C GLU A 185 19.17 -1.58 17.87
N THR A 186 19.54 -0.80 16.84
CA THR A 186 19.03 -0.96 15.48
C THR A 186 20.15 -0.76 14.46
N VAL A 187 20.15 -1.56 13.40
CA VAL A 187 21.06 -1.46 12.27
C VAL A 187 20.26 -1.44 10.97
N PHE A 188 20.48 -0.42 10.14
CA PHE A 188 19.97 -0.38 8.77
C PHE A 188 21.06 -0.83 7.81
N VAL A 189 20.73 -1.74 6.90
CA VAL A 189 21.66 -2.27 5.90
C VAL A 189 21.13 -2.02 4.50
N SER A 190 21.90 -1.28 3.71
CA SER A 190 21.49 -0.77 2.40
C SER A 190 22.50 -1.14 1.33
N GLY A 191 22.07 -1.89 0.29
CA GLY A 191 22.89 -2.22 -0.87
C GLY A 191 24.02 -3.24 -0.62
N VAL A 192 24.13 -3.83 0.57
CA VAL A 192 25.23 -4.75 0.94
C VAL A 192 25.07 -6.11 0.30
N HIS A 193 26.17 -6.68 -0.21
CA HIS A 193 26.20 -8.01 -0.83
C HIS A 193 25.79 -9.13 0.14
N SER A 194 25.18 -10.19 -0.40
CA SER A 194 24.57 -11.26 0.41
C SER A 194 25.53 -11.96 1.35
N HIS A 195 26.79 -12.15 0.94
CA HIS A 195 27.80 -12.80 1.78
C HIS A 195 28.13 -11.95 3.02
N GLU A 196 28.45 -10.71 2.82
CA GLU A 196 28.81 -9.73 3.85
C GLU A 196 27.64 -9.47 4.78
N ARG A 197 26.48 -9.23 4.20
CA ARG A 197 25.23 -9.04 4.93
C ARG A 197 24.91 -10.23 5.85
N ASN A 198 25.15 -11.47 5.42
CA ASN A 198 24.91 -12.66 6.25
C ASN A 198 25.84 -12.73 7.46
N ILE A 199 27.07 -12.21 7.35
CA ILE A 199 27.99 -12.12 8.49
C ILE A 199 27.44 -11.10 9.49
N ILE A 200 27.09 -9.90 9.02
CA ILE A 200 26.53 -8.82 9.85
C ILE A 200 25.20 -9.27 10.49
N LEU A 201 24.32 -9.92 9.72
CA LEU A 201 23.05 -10.45 10.21
C LEU A 201 23.24 -11.42 11.39
N LYS A 202 24.13 -12.39 11.24
CA LYS A 202 24.41 -13.37 12.31
C LYS A 202 24.94 -12.70 13.57
N TYR A 203 25.79 -11.68 13.41
CA TYR A 203 26.29 -10.92 14.54
C TYR A 203 25.16 -10.14 15.23
N CYS A 204 24.36 -9.37 14.47
CA CYS A 204 23.23 -8.61 15.00
C CYS A 204 22.24 -9.52 15.75
N VAL A 205 21.86 -10.65 15.15
CA VAL A 205 20.96 -11.62 15.79
C VAL A 205 21.56 -12.18 17.07
N GLY A 206 22.86 -12.51 17.05
CA GLY A 206 23.59 -13.01 18.24
C GLY A 206 23.64 -11.99 19.38
N GLN A 207 23.75 -10.71 19.08
CA GLN A 207 23.77 -9.61 20.06
C GLN A 207 22.36 -9.08 20.42
N GLY A 208 21.30 -9.58 19.78
CA GLY A 208 19.93 -9.10 20.01
C GLY A 208 19.64 -7.73 19.40
N ILE A 209 20.43 -7.29 18.42
CA ILE A 209 20.29 -6.03 17.68
C ILE A 209 19.21 -6.23 16.59
N ASN A 210 18.27 -5.29 16.49
CA ASN A 210 17.28 -5.31 15.40
C ASN A 210 17.93 -4.86 14.09
N MET A 211 17.72 -5.61 13.02
CA MET A 211 18.30 -5.30 11.71
C MET A 211 17.19 -5.07 10.67
N PHE A 212 17.24 -3.94 9.98
CA PHE A 212 16.45 -3.63 8.82
C PHE A 212 17.29 -3.73 7.56
N VAL A 213 16.83 -4.49 6.59
CA VAL A 213 17.58 -4.76 5.36
C VAL A 213 16.74 -4.35 4.16
N ILE A 214 17.33 -3.60 3.24
CA ILE A 214 16.77 -3.46 1.89
C ILE A 214 17.13 -4.75 1.14
N PRO A 215 16.13 -5.61 0.82
CA PRO A 215 16.41 -6.91 0.22
C PRO A 215 16.92 -6.74 -1.22
N ARG A 216 17.77 -7.65 -1.68
CA ARG A 216 18.05 -7.82 -3.11
C ARG A 216 17.02 -8.74 -3.75
N VAL A 217 16.92 -8.75 -5.08
CA VAL A 217 15.95 -9.58 -5.83
C VAL A 217 16.03 -11.06 -5.41
N GLY A 218 17.23 -11.60 -5.21
CA GLY A 218 17.43 -12.97 -4.73
C GLY A 218 16.81 -13.23 -3.35
N ASP A 219 16.90 -12.25 -2.43
CA ASP A 219 16.31 -12.37 -1.08
C ASP A 219 14.80 -12.41 -1.13
N VAL A 220 14.21 -11.55 -1.97
CA VAL A 220 12.75 -11.53 -2.17
C VAL A 220 12.26 -12.85 -2.73
N ILE A 221 12.97 -13.42 -3.73
CA ILE A 221 12.65 -14.74 -4.28
C ILE A 221 12.76 -15.82 -3.20
N MET A 222 13.83 -15.79 -2.41
CA MET A 222 14.05 -16.76 -1.32
C MET A 222 13.02 -16.62 -0.20
N SER A 223 12.46 -15.44 0.05
CA SER A 223 11.41 -15.25 1.06
C SER A 223 10.13 -16.00 0.72
N GLY A 224 9.82 -16.20 -0.57
CA GLY A 224 8.70 -16.99 -1.04
C GLY A 224 8.99 -18.49 -1.17
N ALA A 225 10.17 -18.96 -0.74
CA ALA A 225 10.55 -20.35 -0.83
C ALA A 225 9.74 -21.23 0.14
N TRP A 226 9.34 -22.40 -0.33
CA TRP A 226 8.61 -23.37 0.48
C TRP A 226 9.58 -24.24 1.27
N PRO A 227 9.56 -24.24 2.62
CA PRO A 227 10.40 -25.12 3.42
C PRO A 227 9.93 -26.57 3.30
N MET A 228 10.86 -27.48 3.07
CA MET A 228 10.56 -28.91 2.96
C MET A 228 11.72 -29.75 3.51
N HIS A 229 11.43 -31.01 3.83
CA HIS A 229 12.45 -31.97 4.23
C HIS A 229 12.55 -33.04 3.14
N MET A 230 13.74 -33.23 2.63
CA MET A 230 14.05 -34.27 1.63
C MET A 230 15.43 -34.83 1.92
N PHE A 231 15.62 -36.15 1.79
CA PHE A 231 16.88 -36.84 2.09
C PHE A 231 17.40 -36.61 3.53
N HIS A 232 16.49 -36.42 4.51
CA HIS A 232 16.79 -36.04 5.90
C HIS A 232 17.49 -34.68 6.05
N LEU A 233 17.40 -33.83 5.02
CA LEU A 233 17.96 -32.49 5.01
C LEU A 233 16.87 -31.42 4.94
N PRO A 234 17.02 -30.28 5.62
CA PRO A 234 16.16 -29.14 5.43
C PRO A 234 16.47 -28.51 4.06
N MET A 235 15.44 -28.35 3.22
CA MET A 235 15.55 -27.78 1.89
C MET A 235 14.54 -26.65 1.71
N LEU A 236 14.87 -25.71 0.86
CA LEU A 236 13.95 -24.67 0.37
C LEU A 236 13.65 -24.92 -1.09
N ARG A 237 12.38 -25.14 -1.40
CA ARG A 237 11.92 -25.23 -2.78
C ARG A 237 11.60 -23.83 -3.29
N VAL A 238 12.38 -23.37 -4.25
CA VAL A 238 12.14 -22.13 -4.98
C VAL A 238 11.53 -22.48 -6.33
N GLY A 239 10.50 -21.77 -6.72
CA GLY A 239 9.83 -21.98 -8.01
C GLY A 239 9.23 -20.70 -8.54
N ARG A 240 8.81 -20.74 -9.82
CA ARG A 240 8.10 -19.65 -10.45
C ARG A 240 6.71 -19.53 -9.81
N TYR A 241 6.24 -18.33 -9.48
CA TYR A 241 4.92 -17.98 -8.93
C TYR A 241 4.06 -19.15 -8.44
N MET A 242 4.22 -19.51 -7.18
CA MET A 242 3.61 -20.73 -6.60
C MET A 242 2.21 -20.46 -6.01
N ALA A 243 1.37 -19.72 -6.72
CA ALA A 243 -0.03 -19.50 -6.33
C ALA A 243 -0.85 -20.78 -6.47
N SER A 244 -1.65 -21.11 -5.44
CA SER A 244 -2.51 -22.29 -5.50
C SER A 244 -3.68 -22.09 -6.48
N PRO A 245 -4.17 -23.16 -7.11
CA PRO A 245 -5.33 -23.07 -8.00
C PRO A 245 -6.57 -22.49 -7.31
N GLU A 246 -6.79 -22.82 -6.03
CA GLU A 246 -7.91 -22.31 -5.23
C GLU A 246 -7.81 -20.80 -5.06
N TYR A 247 -6.63 -20.29 -4.73
CA TYR A 247 -6.38 -18.84 -4.66
C TYR A 247 -6.69 -18.16 -6.00
N LEU A 248 -6.18 -18.70 -7.10
CA LEU A 248 -6.40 -18.11 -8.43
C LEU A 248 -7.88 -18.12 -8.84
N PHE A 249 -8.62 -19.18 -8.49
CA PHE A 249 -10.05 -19.27 -8.74
C PHE A 249 -10.84 -18.23 -7.93
N ILE A 250 -10.61 -18.15 -6.63
CA ILE A 250 -11.29 -17.19 -5.76
C ILE A 250 -10.92 -15.77 -6.16
N LYS A 251 -9.64 -15.48 -6.42
CA LYS A 251 -9.18 -14.18 -6.92
C LYS A 251 -9.92 -13.79 -8.19
N ARG A 252 -10.07 -14.71 -9.15
CA ARG A 252 -10.79 -14.44 -10.39
C ARG A 252 -12.28 -14.16 -10.15
N ALA A 253 -12.92 -14.90 -9.25
CA ALA A 253 -14.32 -14.65 -8.87
C ALA A 253 -14.48 -13.25 -8.24
N VAL A 254 -13.59 -12.87 -7.31
CA VAL A 254 -13.55 -11.54 -6.69
C VAL A 254 -13.32 -10.45 -7.74
N ASP A 255 -12.37 -10.63 -8.66
CA ASP A 255 -12.11 -9.71 -9.76
C ASP A 255 -13.39 -9.44 -10.60
N ILE A 256 -14.13 -10.49 -10.96
CA ILE A 256 -15.36 -10.37 -11.74
C ILE A 256 -16.46 -9.66 -10.94
N ILE A 257 -16.68 -10.08 -9.69
CA ILE A 257 -17.75 -9.53 -8.84
C ILE A 257 -17.52 -8.03 -8.60
N ILE A 258 -16.32 -7.64 -8.16
CA ILE A 258 -15.99 -6.25 -7.86
C ILE A 258 -16.04 -5.40 -9.13
N SER A 259 -15.50 -5.89 -10.26
CA SER A 259 -15.52 -5.14 -11.52
C SER A 259 -16.94 -4.93 -12.05
N LEU A 260 -17.79 -5.95 -11.96
CA LEU A 260 -19.19 -5.85 -12.37
C LEU A 260 -19.96 -4.87 -11.47
N MET A 261 -19.82 -5.01 -10.16
CA MET A 261 -20.41 -4.07 -9.19
C MET A 261 -19.92 -2.64 -9.42
N GLY A 262 -18.60 -2.46 -9.62
CA GLY A 262 -18.02 -1.17 -9.93
C GLY A 262 -18.58 -0.54 -11.19
N LEU A 263 -18.72 -1.29 -12.27
CA LEU A 263 -19.34 -0.79 -13.53
C LEU A 263 -20.79 -0.42 -13.36
N VAL A 264 -21.58 -1.19 -12.60
CA VAL A 264 -23.00 -0.88 -12.35
C VAL A 264 -23.12 0.38 -11.48
N VAL A 265 -22.43 0.44 -10.35
CA VAL A 265 -22.52 1.56 -9.40
C VAL A 265 -21.96 2.85 -10.00
N LEU A 266 -20.84 2.76 -10.71
CA LEU A 266 -20.16 3.92 -11.30
C LEU A 266 -20.65 4.23 -12.73
N SER A 267 -21.66 3.52 -13.25
CA SER A 267 -22.18 3.74 -14.61
C SER A 267 -22.59 5.19 -14.90
N PRO A 268 -23.25 5.94 -13.98
CA PRO A 268 -23.55 7.35 -14.25
C PRO A 268 -22.29 8.20 -14.37
N LEU A 269 -21.30 7.96 -13.50
CA LEU A 269 -20.02 8.67 -13.53
C LEU A 269 -19.22 8.32 -14.79
N PHE A 270 -19.27 7.05 -15.21
CA PHE A 270 -18.65 6.58 -16.44
C PHE A 270 -19.23 7.33 -17.67
N LEU A 271 -20.56 7.47 -17.74
CA LEU A 271 -21.23 8.18 -18.81
C LEU A 271 -20.88 9.68 -18.83
N ILE A 272 -20.92 10.34 -17.66
CA ILE A 272 -20.58 11.76 -17.51
C ILE A 272 -19.14 11.99 -17.95
N THR A 273 -18.20 11.14 -17.52
CA THR A 273 -16.79 11.23 -17.90
C THR A 273 -16.61 11.02 -19.40
N ALA A 274 -17.30 10.04 -20.00
CA ALA A 274 -17.23 9.79 -21.44
C ALA A 274 -17.71 11.01 -22.26
N ILE A 275 -18.80 11.65 -21.85
CA ILE A 275 -19.35 12.86 -22.48
C ILE A 275 -18.37 14.03 -22.32
N ALA A 276 -17.84 14.24 -21.10
CA ALA A 276 -16.88 15.31 -20.82
C ALA A 276 -15.59 15.17 -21.63
N VAL A 277 -15.03 13.97 -21.74
CA VAL A 277 -13.83 13.71 -22.56
C VAL A 277 -14.11 13.92 -24.06
N LYS A 278 -15.32 13.58 -24.53
CA LYS A 278 -15.69 13.72 -25.94
C LYS A 278 -15.96 15.18 -26.36
N SER A 279 -16.16 16.09 -25.39
CA SER A 279 -16.47 17.49 -25.65
C SER A 279 -15.35 18.27 -26.37
N ASP A 280 -14.11 17.79 -26.34
CA ASP A 280 -12.97 18.38 -27.04
C ASP A 280 -12.75 17.81 -28.47
N GLY A 281 -13.71 17.06 -29.01
CA GLY A 281 -13.75 16.62 -30.41
C GLY A 281 -12.99 15.33 -30.72
N GLY A 282 -12.46 14.61 -29.73
CA GLY A 282 -11.74 13.35 -29.92
C GLY A 282 -12.50 12.11 -29.43
N PRO A 283 -11.91 10.90 -29.56
CA PRO A 283 -12.49 9.67 -29.03
C PRO A 283 -12.51 9.69 -27.49
N ALA A 284 -13.57 9.13 -26.89
CA ALA A 284 -13.67 9.05 -25.42
C ALA A 284 -12.62 8.10 -24.82
N PHE A 285 -12.30 7.03 -25.52
CA PHE A 285 -11.37 6.01 -25.04
C PHE A 285 -10.03 6.09 -25.73
N TYR A 286 -9.00 5.79 -24.96
CA TYR A 286 -7.63 5.58 -25.38
C TYR A 286 -7.24 4.13 -25.14
N LYS A 287 -6.53 3.55 -26.09
CA LYS A 287 -6.02 2.18 -26.03
C LYS A 287 -4.50 2.21 -26.16
N GLN A 288 -3.85 1.38 -25.36
CA GLN A 288 -2.40 1.23 -25.42
C GLN A 288 -2.01 -0.21 -25.12
N VAL A 289 -1.04 -0.74 -25.89
CA VAL A 289 -0.51 -2.08 -25.66
C VAL A 289 0.29 -2.11 -24.35
N ARG A 290 0.03 -3.13 -23.54
CA ARG A 290 0.70 -3.38 -22.26
C ARG A 290 1.04 -4.86 -22.11
N LEU A 291 2.04 -5.13 -21.25
CA LEU A 291 2.42 -6.49 -20.91
C LEU A 291 1.60 -7.02 -19.73
N THR A 292 1.28 -8.31 -19.79
CA THR A 292 0.67 -9.06 -18.68
C THR A 292 1.43 -10.36 -18.45
N LYS A 293 0.83 -11.31 -17.77
CA LYS A 293 1.46 -12.59 -17.41
C LYS A 293 2.13 -13.26 -18.61
N ASP A 294 3.32 -13.81 -18.37
CA ASP A 294 4.14 -14.57 -19.34
C ASP A 294 4.54 -13.76 -20.59
N GLY A 295 4.56 -12.40 -20.47
CA GLY A 295 4.87 -11.52 -21.60
C GLY A 295 3.72 -11.35 -22.59
N GLY A 296 2.52 -11.86 -22.28
CA GLY A 296 1.33 -11.61 -23.08
C GLY A 296 1.04 -10.13 -23.24
N GLN A 297 0.55 -9.74 -24.41
CA GLN A 297 0.19 -8.36 -24.73
C GLN A 297 -1.33 -8.19 -24.73
N PHE A 298 -1.80 -7.06 -24.21
CA PHE A 298 -3.21 -6.68 -24.25
C PHE A 298 -3.39 -5.18 -24.42
N GLU A 299 -4.52 -4.74 -24.92
CA GLU A 299 -4.87 -3.33 -25.03
C GLU A 299 -5.51 -2.86 -23.72
N ILE A 300 -4.78 -2.05 -22.92
CA ILE A 300 -5.38 -1.38 -21.77
C ILE A 300 -6.32 -0.28 -22.22
N LEU A 301 -7.50 -0.21 -21.59
CA LEU A 301 -8.53 0.79 -21.86
C LEU A 301 -8.46 1.90 -20.82
N LYS A 302 -8.45 3.17 -21.29
CA LYS A 302 -8.52 4.35 -20.43
C LYS A 302 -9.45 5.39 -21.04
N PHE A 303 -9.98 6.31 -20.24
CA PHE A 303 -10.50 7.56 -20.81
C PHE A 303 -9.33 8.39 -21.33
N ARG A 304 -9.51 9.03 -22.47
CA ARG A 304 -8.50 9.90 -23.04
C ARG A 304 -8.33 11.15 -22.18
N SER A 305 -7.16 11.34 -21.62
CA SER A 305 -6.79 12.49 -20.80
C SER A 305 -5.82 13.45 -21.50
N MET A 306 -5.27 13.05 -22.65
CA MET A 306 -4.31 13.83 -23.45
C MET A 306 -4.90 14.20 -24.81
N ARG A 307 -4.31 15.18 -25.49
CA ARG A 307 -4.66 15.54 -26.88
C ARG A 307 -4.48 14.35 -27.81
N VAL A 308 -5.23 14.33 -28.92
CA VAL A 308 -5.16 13.23 -29.91
C VAL A 308 -3.78 13.12 -30.55
N ASP A 309 -3.02 14.22 -30.57
CA ASP A 309 -1.69 14.33 -31.17
C ASP A 309 -0.54 14.26 -30.16
N ALA A 310 -0.80 13.85 -28.93
CA ALA A 310 0.16 13.85 -27.83
C ALA A 310 1.43 13.00 -28.07
N GLU A 311 1.34 11.93 -28.90
CA GLU A 311 2.46 11.04 -29.26
C GLU A 311 2.61 10.89 -30.78
N LYS A 312 2.41 11.99 -31.55
CA LYS A 312 2.57 11.96 -33.02
C LYS A 312 3.99 11.59 -33.51
N ASP A 313 4.98 11.84 -32.67
CA ASP A 313 6.38 11.49 -32.93
C ASP A 313 6.70 9.99 -32.70
N GLY A 314 5.73 9.21 -32.21
CA GLY A 314 5.89 7.78 -31.94
C GLY A 314 6.82 7.45 -30.77
N VAL A 315 7.32 8.45 -30.03
CA VAL A 315 8.23 8.24 -28.90
C VAL A 315 7.43 8.03 -27.62
N ALA A 316 7.65 6.89 -26.98
CA ALA A 316 7.06 6.59 -25.68
C ALA A 316 7.71 7.48 -24.60
N ARG A 317 6.93 8.40 -24.00
CA ARG A 317 7.40 9.28 -22.94
C ARG A 317 6.57 9.09 -21.67
N LEU A 318 7.23 9.15 -20.53
CA LEU A 318 6.53 9.25 -19.25
C LEU A 318 5.87 10.64 -19.13
N SER A 319 4.78 10.73 -18.38
CA SER A 319 4.13 12.01 -18.10
C SER A 319 4.93 12.81 -17.07
N THR A 320 5.10 14.12 -17.32
CA THR A 320 5.74 15.06 -16.39
C THR A 320 4.78 15.55 -15.29
N GLY A 321 3.65 14.87 -15.10
CA GLY A 321 2.66 15.23 -14.08
C GLY A 321 1.77 16.40 -14.51
N ASP A 322 1.42 17.27 -13.57
CA ASP A 322 0.46 18.36 -13.79
C ASP A 322 0.95 19.44 -14.77
N LYS A 323 2.26 19.54 -15.02
CA LYS A 323 2.86 20.49 -15.97
C LYS A 323 2.91 19.97 -17.41
N ASP A 324 2.39 18.77 -17.68
CA ASP A 324 2.41 18.18 -19.02
C ASP A 324 1.38 18.87 -19.92
N ASP A 325 1.85 19.66 -20.88
CA ASP A 325 1.06 20.46 -21.83
C ASP A 325 0.19 19.61 -22.79
N ARG A 326 0.46 18.31 -22.87
CA ARG A 326 -0.31 17.34 -23.63
C ARG A 326 -1.65 16.99 -22.97
N ILE A 327 -1.81 17.27 -21.67
CA ILE A 327 -3.03 16.96 -20.92
C ILE A 327 -4.13 17.98 -21.21
N THR A 328 -5.35 17.51 -21.50
CA THR A 328 -6.51 18.39 -21.70
C THR A 328 -7.04 18.93 -20.37
N LYS A 329 -7.84 20.01 -20.38
CA LYS A 329 -8.47 20.56 -19.16
C LYS A 329 -9.30 19.52 -18.42
N VAL A 330 -10.11 18.73 -19.16
CA VAL A 330 -10.87 17.60 -18.61
C VAL A 330 -9.90 16.49 -18.13
N GLY A 331 -8.81 16.27 -18.88
CA GLY A 331 -7.77 15.33 -18.56
C GLY A 331 -7.15 15.54 -17.17
N HIS A 332 -6.86 16.78 -16.78
CA HIS A 332 -6.34 17.09 -15.44
C HIS A 332 -7.31 16.65 -14.34
N ILE A 333 -8.61 16.93 -14.50
CA ILE A 333 -9.63 16.56 -13.50
C ILE A 333 -9.74 15.03 -13.37
N ILE A 334 -9.89 14.32 -14.51
CA ILE A 334 -10.09 12.87 -14.48
C ILE A 334 -8.84 12.11 -14.00
N ARG A 335 -7.63 12.64 -14.25
CA ARG A 335 -6.38 12.08 -13.72
C ARG A 335 -6.24 12.31 -12.23
N ALA A 336 -6.53 13.51 -11.75
CA ALA A 336 -6.50 13.81 -10.31
C ALA A 336 -7.42 12.91 -9.49
N CYS A 337 -8.59 12.56 -10.06
CA CYS A 337 -9.56 11.64 -9.43
C CYS A 337 -9.41 10.16 -9.85
N ARG A 338 -8.38 9.82 -10.65
CA ARG A 338 -8.17 8.47 -11.22
C ARG A 338 -9.35 7.93 -12.02
N LEU A 339 -10.25 8.79 -12.47
CA LEU A 339 -11.40 8.40 -13.29
C LEU A 339 -11.00 7.93 -14.69
N ASP A 340 -9.85 8.38 -15.18
CA ASP A 340 -9.28 7.94 -16.46
C ASP A 340 -9.02 6.42 -16.50
N GLU A 341 -8.85 5.77 -15.36
CA GLU A 341 -8.57 4.33 -15.25
C GLU A 341 -9.84 3.47 -15.12
N LEU A 342 -11.05 4.06 -14.95
CA LEU A 342 -12.31 3.30 -14.82
C LEU A 342 -12.56 2.30 -15.97
N PRO A 343 -12.26 2.59 -17.26
CA PRO A 343 -12.47 1.62 -18.33
C PRO A 343 -11.66 0.31 -18.19
N GLN A 344 -10.61 0.29 -17.37
CA GLN A 344 -9.85 -0.93 -17.10
C GLN A 344 -10.68 -2.01 -16.39
N LEU A 345 -11.79 -1.67 -15.73
CA LEU A 345 -12.75 -2.66 -15.21
C LEU A 345 -13.24 -3.60 -16.32
N LEU A 346 -13.35 -3.13 -17.57
CA LEU A 346 -13.68 -3.97 -18.73
C LEU A 346 -12.53 -4.93 -19.08
N ASN A 347 -11.27 -4.49 -18.96
CA ASN A 347 -10.14 -5.40 -19.14
C ASN A 347 -10.10 -6.49 -18.07
N ILE A 348 -10.47 -6.15 -16.82
CA ILE A 348 -10.57 -7.14 -15.74
C ILE A 348 -11.66 -8.17 -16.06
N LEU A 349 -12.84 -7.74 -16.51
CA LEU A 349 -13.92 -8.68 -16.88
C LEU A 349 -13.51 -9.58 -18.05
N ARG A 350 -12.79 -9.06 -19.04
CA ARG A 350 -12.24 -9.86 -20.16
C ARG A 350 -11.20 -10.89 -19.71
N GLY A 351 -10.50 -10.61 -18.62
CA GLY A 351 -9.45 -11.46 -18.08
C GLY A 351 -8.04 -11.06 -18.47
N ASP A 352 -7.88 -9.93 -19.16
CA ASP A 352 -6.57 -9.38 -19.52
C ASP A 352 -5.81 -8.87 -18.29
N LEU A 353 -6.57 -8.31 -17.33
CA LEU A 353 -6.10 -7.64 -16.11
C LEU A 353 -6.74 -8.28 -14.87
N SER A 354 -6.14 -8.10 -13.71
CA SER A 354 -6.69 -8.37 -12.38
C SER A 354 -6.88 -7.06 -11.62
N ILE A 355 -7.64 -7.05 -10.52
CA ILE A 355 -7.69 -5.88 -9.65
C ILE A 355 -6.32 -5.66 -9.02
N VAL A 356 -5.73 -6.71 -8.44
CA VAL A 356 -4.44 -6.63 -7.77
C VAL A 356 -3.36 -7.41 -8.54
N GLY A 357 -2.22 -6.77 -8.78
CA GLY A 357 -1.08 -7.37 -9.46
C GLY A 357 -0.01 -6.34 -9.83
N PRO A 358 1.11 -6.73 -10.40
CA PRO A 358 2.12 -5.81 -10.91
C PRO A 358 1.54 -4.83 -11.93
N ARG A 359 1.94 -3.55 -11.88
CA ARG A 359 1.45 -2.56 -12.84
C ARG A 359 1.88 -2.92 -14.26
N PRO A 360 0.95 -2.94 -15.25
CA PRO A 360 1.30 -3.31 -16.62
C PRO A 360 2.18 -2.23 -17.27
N GLU A 361 3.35 -2.63 -17.77
CA GLU A 361 4.30 -1.74 -18.46
C GLU A 361 4.12 -1.79 -19.98
N ARG A 362 4.58 -0.74 -20.66
CA ARG A 362 4.68 -0.68 -22.13
C ARG A 362 5.77 -1.66 -22.58
N PRO A 363 5.59 -2.42 -23.68
CA PRO A 363 6.60 -3.36 -24.17
C PRO A 363 7.97 -2.70 -24.41
N GLU A 364 7.98 -1.48 -24.98
CA GLU A 364 9.19 -0.74 -25.29
C GLU A 364 9.96 -0.33 -24.02
N ILE A 365 9.23 0.15 -23.00
CA ILE A 365 9.83 0.54 -21.71
C ILE A 365 10.33 -0.69 -20.94
N ALA A 366 9.54 -1.77 -20.95
CA ALA A 366 9.96 -3.02 -20.31
C ALA A 366 11.21 -3.61 -20.96
N ALA A 367 11.32 -3.53 -22.30
CA ALA A 367 12.52 -3.97 -23.02
C ALA A 367 13.76 -3.17 -22.59
N GLN A 368 13.67 -1.84 -22.52
CA GLN A 368 14.76 -0.98 -22.03
C GLN A 368 15.18 -1.36 -20.60
N TYR A 369 14.20 -1.59 -19.69
CA TYR A 369 14.55 -2.01 -18.34
C TYR A 369 15.20 -3.40 -18.30
N CYS A 370 14.79 -4.32 -19.17
CA CYS A 370 15.39 -5.66 -19.24
C CYS A 370 16.80 -5.65 -19.84
N GLU A 371 17.19 -4.67 -20.65
CA GLU A 371 18.56 -4.51 -21.14
C GLU A 371 19.54 -4.22 -20.01
N GLU A 372 19.16 -3.34 -19.07
CA GLU A 372 19.98 -2.99 -17.92
C GLU A 372 19.80 -3.95 -16.74
N MET A 373 18.61 -4.53 -16.59
CA MET A 373 18.19 -5.37 -15.47
C MET A 373 17.35 -6.56 -15.99
N PRO A 374 17.98 -7.66 -16.43
CA PRO A 374 17.27 -8.81 -17.01
C PRO A 374 16.20 -9.41 -16.09
N GLU A 375 16.39 -9.34 -14.78
CA GLU A 375 15.44 -9.81 -13.77
C GLU A 375 14.14 -9.00 -13.73
N PHE A 376 14.04 -7.83 -14.41
CA PHE A 376 12.80 -7.07 -14.52
C PHE A 376 11.66 -7.88 -15.13
N ALA A 377 11.97 -8.85 -16.00
CA ALA A 377 11.02 -9.78 -16.59
C ALA A 377 10.34 -10.69 -15.53
N LEU A 378 10.94 -10.88 -14.34
CA LEU A 378 10.39 -11.75 -13.30
C LEU A 378 9.04 -11.25 -12.75
N ARG A 379 8.74 -9.96 -12.89
CA ARG A 379 7.43 -9.40 -12.51
C ARG A 379 6.27 -9.92 -13.36
N LEU A 380 6.56 -10.43 -14.57
CA LEU A 380 5.58 -11.00 -15.49
C LEU A 380 5.12 -12.43 -15.11
N GLN A 381 5.53 -12.93 -13.95
CA GLN A 381 5.06 -14.24 -13.45
C GLN A 381 3.60 -14.19 -12.99
N ALA A 382 3.12 -13.04 -12.52
CA ALA A 382 1.74 -12.81 -12.14
C ALA A 382 0.99 -12.01 -13.22
N LYS A 383 -0.35 -12.10 -13.21
CA LYS A 383 -1.20 -11.26 -14.05
C LYS A 383 -1.07 -9.80 -13.63
N ALA A 384 -1.00 -8.90 -14.60
CA ALA A 384 -0.97 -7.47 -14.35
C ALA A 384 -2.21 -6.99 -13.61
N GLY A 385 -2.06 -5.96 -12.75
CA GLY A 385 -3.11 -5.42 -11.89
C GLY A 385 -3.48 -3.98 -12.19
N LEU A 386 -4.74 -3.62 -11.91
CA LEU A 386 -5.21 -2.24 -11.85
C LEU A 386 -4.49 -1.50 -10.72
N THR A 387 -4.36 -2.15 -9.58
CA THR A 387 -3.54 -1.72 -8.45
C THR A 387 -2.54 -2.81 -8.06
N GLY A 388 -1.55 -2.49 -7.25
CA GLY A 388 -0.53 -3.45 -6.83
C GLY A 388 0.38 -2.92 -5.73
N TYR A 389 1.23 -3.78 -5.22
CA TYR A 389 2.10 -3.48 -4.08
C TYR A 389 2.98 -2.25 -4.35
N ALA A 390 3.65 -2.19 -5.50
CA ALA A 390 4.47 -1.05 -5.90
C ALA A 390 3.68 0.24 -6.11
N GLN A 391 2.39 0.16 -6.47
CA GLN A 391 1.52 1.33 -6.65
C GLN A 391 1.03 1.90 -5.31
N VAL A 392 0.89 1.03 -4.29
CA VAL A 392 0.38 1.40 -2.97
C VAL A 392 1.48 1.89 -2.04
N TYR A 393 2.62 1.20 -2.03
CA TYR A 393 3.72 1.46 -1.11
C TYR A 393 4.89 2.20 -1.76
N GLY A 394 4.95 2.25 -3.08
CA GLY A 394 5.91 3.06 -3.82
C GLY A 394 5.42 4.49 -4.04
N LYS A 395 6.37 5.40 -4.26
CA LYS A 395 6.09 6.75 -4.76
C LYS A 395 6.28 6.78 -6.28
N TYR A 396 5.86 7.88 -6.91
CA TYR A 396 6.02 8.03 -8.36
C TYR A 396 7.49 7.96 -8.80
N ASN A 397 8.38 8.56 -8.02
CA ASN A 397 9.84 8.58 -8.22
C ASN A 397 10.58 7.32 -7.74
N THR A 398 9.88 6.28 -7.29
CA THR A 398 10.48 4.99 -6.92
C THR A 398 11.20 4.38 -8.11
N THR A 399 12.45 3.96 -7.92
CA THR A 399 13.28 3.40 -9.00
C THR A 399 12.66 2.14 -9.62
N PRO A 400 12.95 1.81 -10.88
CA PRO A 400 12.50 0.56 -11.49
C PRO A 400 12.91 -0.69 -10.71
N TYR A 401 14.10 -0.65 -10.08
CA TYR A 401 14.60 -1.71 -9.24
C TYR A 401 13.76 -1.89 -7.96
N ASP A 402 13.43 -0.82 -7.27
CA ASP A 402 12.57 -0.87 -6.08
C ASP A 402 11.13 -1.30 -6.43
N LYS A 403 10.60 -0.84 -7.59
CA LYS A 403 9.31 -1.32 -8.11
C LYS A 403 9.31 -2.82 -8.38
N LEU A 404 10.40 -3.32 -8.99
CA LEU A 404 10.57 -4.76 -9.20
C LEU A 404 10.57 -5.52 -7.87
N GLN A 405 11.33 -5.05 -6.87
CA GLN A 405 11.37 -5.70 -5.56
C GLN A 405 9.98 -5.75 -4.91
N MET A 406 9.22 -4.65 -4.95
CA MET A 406 7.86 -4.59 -4.42
C MET A 406 6.90 -5.52 -5.17
N ASP A 407 6.98 -5.59 -6.50
CA ASP A 407 6.20 -6.53 -7.30
C ASP A 407 6.56 -7.99 -6.99
N LEU A 408 7.85 -8.28 -6.79
CA LEU A 408 8.29 -9.62 -6.42
C LEU A 408 7.90 -9.99 -4.99
N MET A 409 7.85 -9.05 -4.04
CA MET A 409 7.32 -9.30 -2.69
C MET A 409 5.85 -9.78 -2.75
N TYR A 410 5.03 -9.15 -3.58
CA TYR A 410 3.67 -9.59 -3.82
C TYR A 410 3.62 -10.99 -4.48
N ILE A 411 4.47 -11.23 -5.48
CA ILE A 411 4.55 -12.50 -6.20
C ILE A 411 5.03 -13.64 -5.29
N ALA A 412 5.93 -13.35 -4.34
CA ALA A 412 6.47 -14.33 -3.40
C ALA A 412 5.41 -14.84 -2.40
N HIS A 413 4.43 -14.00 -2.02
CA HIS A 413 3.45 -14.30 -0.99
C HIS A 413 2.00 -14.07 -1.45
N PRO A 414 1.52 -14.79 -2.49
CA PRO A 414 0.17 -14.59 -3.01
C PRO A 414 -0.89 -15.04 -1.99
N SER A 415 -1.74 -14.12 -1.55
CA SER A 415 -2.84 -14.43 -0.64
C SER A 415 -4.02 -13.48 -0.82
N LEU A 416 -5.25 -13.97 -0.56
CA LEU A 416 -6.46 -13.15 -0.61
C LEU A 416 -6.45 -12.03 0.43
N VAL A 417 -5.79 -12.26 1.56
CA VAL A 417 -5.65 -11.25 2.62
C VAL A 417 -4.77 -10.10 2.13
N GLU A 418 -3.68 -10.41 1.42
CA GLU A 418 -2.80 -9.39 0.86
C GLU A 418 -3.48 -8.64 -0.29
N ASP A 419 -4.22 -9.34 -1.16
CA ASP A 419 -5.05 -8.70 -2.18
C ASP A 419 -6.06 -7.72 -1.55
N LEU A 420 -6.76 -8.13 -0.48
CA LEU A 420 -7.70 -7.27 0.23
C LEU A 420 -7.01 -6.05 0.85
N LYS A 421 -5.85 -6.23 1.48
CA LYS A 421 -5.06 -5.12 2.01
C LYS A 421 -4.66 -4.12 0.94
N ILE A 422 -4.17 -4.59 -0.21
CA ILE A 422 -3.78 -3.73 -1.33
C ILE A 422 -5.00 -2.98 -1.88
N MET A 423 -6.15 -3.64 -2.04
CA MET A 423 -7.39 -2.98 -2.48
C MET A 423 -7.83 -1.88 -1.51
N LEU A 424 -7.83 -2.15 -0.21
CA LEU A 424 -8.20 -1.18 0.82
C LEU A 424 -7.18 -0.04 0.90
N ALA A 425 -5.88 -0.35 0.85
CA ALA A 425 -4.82 0.65 0.85
C ALA A 425 -4.84 1.52 -0.43
N THR A 426 -5.34 1.00 -1.56
CA THR A 426 -5.56 1.79 -2.78
C THR A 426 -6.53 2.93 -2.53
N VAL A 427 -7.59 2.70 -1.74
CA VAL A 427 -8.55 3.77 -1.37
C VAL A 427 -7.82 4.87 -0.59
N LYS A 428 -6.89 4.52 0.30
CA LYS A 428 -6.06 5.49 1.04
C LYS A 428 -5.28 6.41 0.10
N ILE A 429 -4.69 5.86 -0.96
CA ILE A 429 -3.81 6.60 -1.86
C ILE A 429 -4.59 7.51 -2.82
N LEU A 430 -5.84 7.18 -3.16
CA LEU A 430 -6.67 8.02 -4.02
C LEU A 430 -6.83 9.46 -3.50
N PHE A 431 -6.68 9.66 -2.20
CA PHE A 431 -6.82 10.97 -1.54
C PHE A 431 -5.48 11.60 -1.15
N ILE A 432 -4.33 11.00 -1.55
CA ILE A 432 -3.00 11.56 -1.28
C ILE A 432 -2.45 12.19 -2.58
N PRO A 433 -2.25 13.54 -2.63
CA PRO A 433 -1.80 14.23 -3.85
C PRO A 433 -0.44 13.76 -4.38
N GLU A 434 0.49 13.43 -3.48
CA GLU A 434 1.86 12.99 -3.82
C GLU A 434 1.92 11.71 -4.67
N SER A 435 0.83 10.97 -4.79
CA SER A 435 0.75 9.77 -5.62
C SER A 435 0.62 10.06 -7.13
N THR A 436 0.43 11.32 -7.53
CA THR A 436 0.21 11.78 -8.91
C THR A 436 1.32 12.65 -9.47
N GLU A 437 2.36 12.96 -8.69
CA GLU A 437 3.50 13.75 -9.17
C GLU A 437 4.21 13.05 -10.33
N GLY A 438 4.65 13.84 -11.34
CA GLY A 438 5.34 13.37 -12.54
C GLY A 438 6.85 13.22 -12.36
N VAL A 439 7.54 12.67 -13.37
CA VAL A 439 9.01 12.71 -13.44
C VAL A 439 9.50 14.13 -13.79
N SER A 440 10.75 14.45 -13.40
CA SER A 440 11.37 15.73 -13.73
C SER A 440 11.48 15.94 -15.26
N GLU A 441 11.44 17.19 -15.70
CA GLU A 441 11.59 17.54 -17.12
C GLU A 441 12.90 16.98 -17.70
N GLY A 442 12.81 16.27 -18.82
CA GLY A 442 13.95 15.66 -19.50
C GLY A 442 14.17 14.17 -19.20
N GLN A 443 13.50 13.58 -18.24
CA GLN A 443 13.57 12.14 -18.01
C GLN A 443 12.66 11.38 -18.99
N THR A 444 13.26 10.55 -19.83
CA THR A 444 12.52 9.62 -20.72
C THR A 444 12.17 8.30 -20.03
N THR A 445 12.99 7.89 -19.06
CA THR A 445 12.77 6.68 -18.23
C THR A 445 13.07 7.00 -16.77
N ALA A 446 12.55 6.21 -15.83
CA ALA A 446 12.84 6.36 -14.40
C ALA A 446 14.31 6.00 -14.04
N MET A 447 15.09 5.46 -15.00
CA MET A 447 16.52 5.14 -14.82
C MET A 447 17.45 6.31 -15.11
N SER A 448 16.98 7.37 -15.80
CA SER A 448 17.79 8.56 -16.15
C SER A 448 17.92 9.56 -14.99
N GLY A 449 17.43 9.28 -13.81
CA GLY A 449 17.70 10.04 -12.60
C GLY A 449 18.93 9.48 -11.90
N GLU A 450 19.90 10.35 -11.64
CA GLU A 450 21.21 10.09 -11.05
C GLU A 450 21.22 9.01 -9.98
N ASN A 451 22.19 8.10 -10.10
CA ASN A 451 22.67 7.25 -9.01
C ASN A 451 23.11 8.15 -7.83
N HIS A 452 22.28 8.25 -6.80
CA HIS A 452 22.64 8.85 -5.51
C HIS A 452 22.18 7.97 -4.37
#